data_15e4064e089856c27874cac9529d9f74
#
_entry.id   15e4064e089856c27874cac9529d9f74
#
_cell.length_a   1.000
_cell.length_b   1.000
_cell.length_c   1.000
_cell.angle_alpha   90.00
_cell.angle_beta   90.00
_cell.angle_gamma   90.00
#
_symmetry.space_group_name_H-M   'P 1'
#
loop_
_entity.id
_entity.type
_entity.pdbx_description
1 polymer ?
#
loop_
_entity_poly.entity_id
_entity_poly.type
_entity_poly.pdbx_seq_one_letter_code
_entity_poly.pdbx_strand_id
1 'polypeptide(L)'
;MVVQHNLSAMNSTRLLGVNQSSLSKNLEKLSSGYAINRAGDNAAGLAISEKMRSQIAGLNQASTNSQDGISMVQTFEGALQETDAILQRMKKLATQSANGTYDEKVDRAAIELEYQQLCDEIDDIANTDFNGVVVLSTGKNLTTDQKKLLTVATSVSLQAGARTADLKEFDFSYSSKGIGDLNDNLDCTSAGLGLDKLSLATQKSANAAIDKIDHALNKISMVRATFGSIQNRLEHKISNLDVSAENMQASESRIRDTDMPKEMMSFTKNQILSQASQAMLAQANSLPQGVLSLLQ
;
A
#
# COMPACT_ATOMS: atom_id res chain seq x y z
N MET A 1 -68.71 30.55 14.11
CA MET A 1 -67.25 30.82 13.96
C MET A 1 -66.67 31.13 15.33
N VAL A 2 -65.50 30.49 15.69
CA VAL A 2 -64.85 30.77 16.95
C VAL A 2 -63.83 31.88 16.67
N VAL A 3 -64.04 33.09 17.12
CA VAL A 3 -63.20 34.27 16.82
C VAL A 3 -61.89 34.29 17.65
N GLN A 4 -61.91 33.63 18.81
CA GLN A 4 -60.72 33.59 19.72
C GLN A 4 -59.61 32.64 19.25
N HIS A 5 -59.93 31.60 18.43
CA HIS A 5 -58.95 30.61 17.95
C HIS A 5 -59.15 30.38 16.44
N ASN A 6 -58.21 30.91 15.64
CA ASN A 6 -58.16 30.66 14.20
C ASN A 6 -57.52 29.32 13.88
N LEU A 7 -58.28 28.23 13.92
CA LEU A 7 -57.81 26.87 13.66
C LEU A 7 -57.18 26.69 12.26
N SER A 8 -57.67 27.43 11.25
CA SER A 8 -57.15 27.38 9.88
C SER A 8 -55.75 28.02 9.79
N ALA A 9 -55.55 29.15 10.49
CA ALA A 9 -54.24 29.80 10.58
C ALA A 9 -53.22 28.92 11.38
N MET A 10 -53.66 28.33 12.49
CA MET A 10 -52.82 27.40 13.28
C MET A 10 -52.38 26.19 12.45
N ASN A 11 -53.29 25.59 11.68
CA ASN A 11 -52.96 24.46 10.81
C ASN A 11 -51.98 24.89 9.68
N SER A 12 -52.20 26.06 9.07
CA SER A 12 -51.30 26.60 8.04
C SER A 12 -49.92 26.89 8.59
N THR A 13 -49.79 27.43 9.83
CA THR A 13 -48.53 27.68 10.49
C THR A 13 -47.77 26.36 10.79
N ARG A 14 -48.49 25.32 11.23
CA ARG A 14 -47.90 24.00 11.47
C ARG A 14 -47.37 23.39 10.16
N LEU A 15 -48.14 23.47 9.06
CA LEU A 15 -47.71 22.97 7.73
C LEU A 15 -46.52 23.78 7.19
N LEU A 16 -46.52 25.11 7.40
CA LEU A 16 -45.37 25.95 7.04
C LEU A 16 -44.10 25.49 7.79
N GLY A 17 -44.17 25.23 9.09
CA GLY A 17 -43.08 24.73 9.87
C GLY A 17 -42.52 23.36 9.39
N VAL A 18 -43.41 22.45 9.00
CA VAL A 18 -43.06 21.15 8.41
C VAL A 18 -42.36 21.33 7.06
N ASN A 19 -42.91 22.19 6.19
CA ASN A 19 -42.31 22.48 4.88
C ASN A 19 -40.92 23.14 5.01
N GLN A 20 -40.75 24.06 5.96
CA GLN A 20 -39.48 24.73 6.24
C GLN A 20 -38.42 23.74 6.74
N SER A 21 -38.83 22.85 7.65
CA SER A 21 -37.94 21.78 8.13
C SER A 21 -37.51 20.81 7.01
N SER A 22 -38.46 20.42 6.14
CA SER A 22 -38.16 19.58 4.98
C SER A 22 -37.24 20.28 3.97
N LEU A 23 -37.47 21.58 3.73
CA LEU A 23 -36.62 22.40 2.86
C LEU A 23 -35.19 22.48 3.38
N SER A 24 -35.01 22.69 4.68
CA SER A 24 -33.69 22.73 5.32
C SER A 24 -32.95 21.40 5.19
N LYS A 25 -33.66 20.26 5.37
CA LYS A 25 -33.08 18.92 5.19
C LYS A 25 -32.67 18.65 3.74
N ASN A 26 -33.51 19.02 2.75
CA ASN A 26 -33.17 18.88 1.34
C ASN A 26 -31.91 19.73 0.98
N LEU A 27 -31.85 20.95 1.53
CA LEU A 27 -30.69 21.84 1.33
C LEU A 27 -29.41 21.26 1.95
N GLU A 28 -29.51 20.66 3.15
CA GLU A 28 -28.38 19.96 3.79
C GLU A 28 -27.88 18.81 2.90
N LYS A 29 -28.79 17.99 2.35
CA LYS A 29 -28.43 16.87 1.44
C LYS A 29 -27.85 17.34 0.12
N LEU A 30 -28.41 18.38 -0.49
CA LEU A 30 -27.90 18.97 -1.73
C LEU A 30 -26.54 19.61 -1.55
N SER A 31 -26.30 20.26 -0.40
CA SER A 31 -25.02 20.90 -0.09
C SER A 31 -23.92 19.91 0.23
N SER A 32 -24.24 18.81 0.91
CA SER A 32 -23.26 17.77 1.28
C SER A 32 -23.04 16.73 0.18
N GLY A 33 -24.02 16.52 -0.71
CA GLY A 33 -24.05 15.42 -1.67
C GLY A 33 -24.44 14.07 -1.06
N TYR A 34 -24.69 14.02 0.26
CA TYR A 34 -25.02 12.78 0.97
C TYR A 34 -26.49 12.71 1.36
N ALA A 35 -27.10 11.54 1.16
CA ALA A 35 -28.44 11.22 1.63
C ALA A 35 -28.50 11.04 3.15
N ILE A 36 -27.41 10.55 3.75
CA ILE A 36 -27.25 10.30 5.19
C ILE A 36 -26.18 11.24 5.73
N ASN A 37 -26.60 12.33 6.38
CA ASN A 37 -25.71 13.30 7.02
C ASN A 37 -25.58 13.08 8.51
N ARG A 38 -26.65 12.68 9.16
CA ARG A 38 -26.74 12.53 10.62
C ARG A 38 -27.22 11.12 10.99
N ALA A 39 -26.84 10.68 12.18
CA ALA A 39 -27.30 9.39 12.71
C ALA A 39 -28.84 9.29 12.78
N GLY A 40 -29.53 10.44 12.94
CA GLY A 40 -30.98 10.53 12.94
C GLY A 40 -31.65 10.28 11.59
N ASP A 41 -30.92 10.37 10.47
CA ASP A 41 -31.46 10.09 9.13
C ASP A 41 -31.54 8.58 8.88
N ASN A 42 -30.46 7.85 9.17
CA ASN A 42 -30.40 6.39 9.10
C ASN A 42 -29.17 5.89 9.89
N ALA A 43 -29.39 5.49 11.14
CA ALA A 43 -28.30 5.04 12.02
C ALA A 43 -27.60 3.77 11.52
N ALA A 44 -28.36 2.81 10.97
CA ALA A 44 -27.79 1.58 10.42
C ALA A 44 -26.96 1.84 9.15
N GLY A 45 -27.50 2.66 8.24
CA GLY A 45 -26.81 3.06 7.02
C GLY A 45 -25.53 3.84 7.31
N LEU A 46 -25.56 4.76 8.29
CA LEU A 46 -24.37 5.51 8.70
C LEU A 46 -23.31 4.58 9.27
N ALA A 47 -23.66 3.67 10.18
CA ALA A 47 -22.70 2.73 10.78
C ALA A 47 -22.04 1.82 9.72
N ILE A 48 -22.81 1.37 8.73
CA ILE A 48 -22.28 0.54 7.63
C ILE A 48 -21.36 1.38 6.73
N SER A 49 -21.75 2.61 6.36
CA SER A 49 -20.94 3.48 5.49
C SER A 49 -19.63 3.88 6.16
N GLU A 50 -19.62 4.21 7.45
CA GLU A 50 -18.38 4.53 8.18
C GLU A 50 -17.45 3.31 8.29
N LYS A 51 -18.00 2.09 8.47
CA LYS A 51 -17.21 0.87 8.41
C LYS A 51 -16.62 0.63 7.02
N MET A 52 -17.39 0.86 5.96
CA MET A 52 -16.91 0.76 4.57
C MET A 52 -15.81 1.79 4.29
N ARG A 53 -15.97 3.03 4.72
CA ARG A 53 -14.94 4.08 4.58
C ARG A 53 -13.64 3.72 5.29
N SER A 54 -13.73 3.19 6.51
CA SER A 54 -12.55 2.68 7.21
C SER A 54 -11.87 1.54 6.44
N GLN A 55 -12.65 0.64 5.84
CA GLN A 55 -12.10 -0.43 5.01
C GLN A 55 -11.48 0.09 3.72
N ILE A 56 -12.09 1.05 3.02
CA ILE A 56 -11.54 1.69 1.82
C ILE A 56 -10.20 2.36 2.15
N ALA A 57 -10.15 3.14 3.24
CA ALA A 57 -8.91 3.76 3.68
C ALA A 57 -7.81 2.72 3.98
N GLY A 58 -8.17 1.61 4.62
CA GLY A 58 -7.25 0.49 4.89
C GLY A 58 -6.78 -0.22 3.61
N LEU A 59 -7.66 -0.40 2.61
CA LEU A 59 -7.30 -1.00 1.32
C LEU A 59 -6.36 -0.09 0.51
N ASN A 60 -6.64 1.21 0.48
CA ASN A 60 -5.78 2.19 -0.19
C ASN A 60 -4.39 2.25 0.46
N GLN A 61 -4.32 2.24 1.80
CA GLN A 61 -3.03 2.19 2.50
C GLN A 61 -2.30 0.86 2.22
N ALA A 62 -3.01 -0.26 2.15
CA ALA A 62 -2.42 -1.55 1.80
C ALA A 62 -1.87 -1.58 0.35
N SER A 63 -2.53 -0.89 -0.58
CA SER A 63 -2.02 -0.70 -1.96
C SER A 63 -0.72 0.11 -1.94
N THR A 64 -0.67 1.24 -1.20
CA THR A 64 0.56 2.03 -1.01
C THR A 64 1.67 1.21 -0.36
N ASN A 65 1.38 0.49 0.72
CA ASN A 65 2.37 -0.38 1.38
C ASN A 65 2.93 -1.44 0.42
N SER A 66 2.08 -1.97 -0.48
CA SER A 66 2.52 -2.94 -1.50
C SER A 66 3.45 -2.31 -2.54
N GLN A 67 3.22 -1.04 -2.91
CA GLN A 67 4.12 -0.27 -3.78
C GLN A 67 5.46 0.01 -3.10
N ASP A 68 5.46 0.34 -1.81
CA ASP A 68 6.68 0.49 -1.02
C ASP A 68 7.46 -0.82 -0.97
N GLY A 69 6.76 -1.95 -0.83
CA GLY A 69 7.35 -3.29 -0.91
C GLY A 69 8.00 -3.58 -2.27
N ILE A 70 7.38 -3.17 -3.37
CA ILE A 70 7.98 -3.29 -4.72
C ILE A 70 9.25 -2.43 -4.80
N SER A 71 9.22 -1.20 -4.31
CA SER A 71 10.38 -0.30 -4.32
C SER A 71 11.55 -0.88 -3.53
N MET A 72 11.28 -1.51 -2.38
CA MET A 72 12.27 -2.22 -1.58
C MET A 72 12.88 -3.40 -2.37
N VAL A 73 12.05 -4.23 -2.99
CA VAL A 73 12.50 -5.38 -3.80
C VAL A 73 13.36 -4.91 -4.97
N GLN A 74 12.97 -3.84 -5.66
CA GLN A 74 13.75 -3.27 -6.77
C GLN A 74 15.11 -2.74 -6.33
N THR A 75 15.20 -2.13 -5.13
CA THR A 75 16.49 -1.68 -4.58
C THR A 75 17.42 -2.86 -4.37
N PHE A 76 16.96 -3.94 -3.76
CA PHE A 76 17.76 -5.13 -3.55
C PHE A 76 18.08 -5.88 -4.85
N GLU A 77 17.16 -5.89 -5.82
CA GLU A 77 17.41 -6.47 -7.14
C GLU A 77 18.54 -5.70 -7.87
N GLY A 78 18.55 -4.36 -7.77
CA GLY A 78 19.66 -3.55 -8.29
C GLY A 78 20.99 -3.91 -7.67
N ALA A 79 21.07 -4.08 -6.35
CA ALA A 79 22.24 -4.54 -5.64
C ALA A 79 22.71 -5.94 -6.12
N LEU A 80 21.77 -6.87 -6.29
CA LEU A 80 22.08 -8.22 -6.80
C LEU A 80 22.54 -8.22 -8.26
N GLN A 81 22.10 -7.26 -9.07
CA GLN A 81 22.56 -7.11 -10.44
C GLN A 81 24.04 -6.71 -10.49
N GLU A 82 24.46 -5.77 -9.63
CA GLU A 82 25.86 -5.40 -9.51
C GLU A 82 26.70 -6.58 -8.97
N THR A 83 26.19 -7.31 -7.97
CA THR A 83 26.85 -8.53 -7.47
C THR A 83 27.04 -9.56 -8.60
N ASP A 84 26.06 -9.77 -9.47
CA ASP A 84 26.17 -10.67 -10.61
C ASP A 84 27.27 -10.23 -11.58
N ALA A 85 27.36 -8.93 -11.87
CA ALA A 85 28.41 -8.38 -12.74
C ALA A 85 29.81 -8.57 -12.14
N ILE A 86 29.96 -8.38 -10.81
CA ILE A 86 31.21 -8.64 -10.09
C ILE A 86 31.58 -10.11 -10.15
N LEU A 87 30.64 -11.03 -9.90
CA LEU A 87 30.88 -12.47 -9.99
C LEU A 87 31.33 -12.91 -11.39
N GLN A 88 30.75 -12.33 -12.44
CA GLN A 88 31.20 -12.57 -13.82
C GLN A 88 32.64 -12.06 -14.04
N ARG A 89 33.03 -10.91 -13.44
CA ARG A 89 34.40 -10.42 -13.47
C ARG A 89 35.35 -11.36 -12.72
N MET A 90 34.92 -11.80 -11.52
CA MET A 90 35.69 -12.77 -10.72
C MET A 90 35.89 -14.10 -11.48
N LYS A 91 34.89 -14.61 -12.16
CA LYS A 91 34.98 -15.79 -13.02
C LYS A 91 36.03 -15.62 -14.13
N LYS A 92 36.03 -14.46 -14.75
CA LYS A 92 37.00 -14.12 -15.80
C LYS A 92 38.43 -14.10 -15.22
N LEU A 93 38.65 -13.53 -14.05
CA LEU A 93 39.94 -13.53 -13.34
C LEU A 93 40.37 -14.94 -12.94
N ALA A 94 39.44 -15.75 -12.41
CA ALA A 94 39.70 -17.15 -12.08
C ALA A 94 40.13 -17.97 -13.31
N THR A 95 39.42 -17.81 -14.43
CA THR A 95 39.78 -18.46 -15.70
C THR A 95 41.13 -17.99 -16.23
N GLN A 96 41.45 -16.73 -16.05
CA GLN A 96 42.75 -16.16 -16.40
C GLN A 96 43.87 -16.75 -15.54
N SER A 97 43.70 -16.82 -14.21
CA SER A 97 44.67 -17.42 -13.29
C SER A 97 44.84 -18.92 -13.47
N ALA A 98 43.78 -19.63 -13.94
CA ALA A 98 43.85 -21.06 -14.24
C ALA A 98 44.76 -21.39 -15.43
N ASN A 99 45.11 -20.41 -16.25
CA ASN A 99 46.03 -20.61 -17.37
C ASN A 99 47.47 -20.82 -16.87
N GLY A 100 48.15 -21.85 -17.37
CA GLY A 100 49.50 -22.24 -17.00
C GLY A 100 50.61 -21.31 -17.51
N THR A 101 50.29 -20.25 -18.28
CA THR A 101 51.25 -19.29 -18.85
C THR A 101 51.60 -18.14 -17.89
N TYR A 102 50.90 -18.00 -16.79
CA TYR A 102 51.10 -16.89 -15.83
C TYR A 102 52.06 -17.30 -14.70
N ASP A 103 52.91 -16.35 -14.27
CA ASP A 103 53.82 -16.51 -13.14
C ASP A 103 53.02 -16.46 -11.81
N GLU A 104 53.34 -17.36 -10.91
CA GLU A 104 52.68 -17.46 -9.61
C GLU A 104 53.00 -16.26 -8.68
N LYS A 105 54.18 -15.69 -8.79
CA LYS A 105 54.63 -14.66 -7.85
C LYS A 105 54.23 -13.25 -8.20
N VAL A 106 54.03 -12.96 -9.48
CA VAL A 106 53.77 -11.60 -9.94
C VAL A 106 52.37 -11.51 -10.57
N ASP A 107 52.09 -12.31 -11.59
CA ASP A 107 50.86 -12.18 -12.36
C ASP A 107 49.65 -12.66 -11.54
N ARG A 108 49.74 -13.87 -10.93
CA ARG A 108 48.66 -14.40 -10.11
C ARG A 108 48.48 -13.65 -8.80
N ALA A 109 49.53 -13.05 -8.23
CA ALA A 109 49.44 -12.20 -7.06
C ALA A 109 48.64 -10.90 -7.37
N ALA A 110 48.80 -10.32 -8.56
CA ALA A 110 48.01 -9.16 -9.00
C ALA A 110 46.52 -9.53 -9.22
N ILE A 111 46.27 -10.69 -9.82
CA ILE A 111 44.91 -11.22 -10.00
C ILE A 111 44.27 -11.50 -8.64
N GLU A 112 44.98 -12.08 -7.69
CA GLU A 112 44.50 -12.34 -6.34
C GLU A 112 44.14 -11.06 -5.60
N LEU A 113 44.92 -9.99 -5.74
CA LEU A 113 44.61 -8.69 -5.14
C LEU A 113 43.29 -8.11 -5.69
N GLU A 114 43.11 -8.14 -7.03
CA GLU A 114 41.85 -7.70 -7.64
C GLU A 114 40.69 -8.56 -7.16
N TYR A 115 40.88 -9.88 -7.05
CA TYR A 115 39.81 -10.80 -6.55
C TYR A 115 39.40 -10.46 -5.12
N GLN A 116 40.34 -10.17 -4.23
CA GLN A 116 40.05 -9.78 -2.85
C GLN A 116 39.29 -8.46 -2.78
N GLN A 117 39.66 -7.46 -3.57
CA GLN A 117 38.93 -6.20 -3.64
C GLN A 117 37.48 -6.39 -4.15
N LEU A 118 37.28 -7.31 -5.09
CA LEU A 118 35.93 -7.66 -5.55
C LEU A 118 35.10 -8.41 -4.49
N CYS A 119 35.76 -9.21 -3.62
CA CYS A 119 35.08 -9.80 -2.46
C CYS A 119 34.64 -8.74 -1.45
N ASP A 120 35.47 -7.75 -1.17
CA ASP A 120 35.13 -6.63 -0.27
C ASP A 120 33.98 -5.82 -0.84
N GLU A 121 33.95 -5.56 -2.16
CA GLU A 121 32.86 -4.85 -2.84
C GLU A 121 31.53 -5.63 -2.78
N ILE A 122 31.58 -6.97 -2.91
CA ILE A 122 30.37 -7.80 -2.72
C ILE A 122 29.85 -7.67 -1.28
N ASP A 123 30.72 -7.61 -0.29
CA ASP A 123 30.32 -7.44 1.11
C ASP A 123 29.71 -6.07 1.37
N ASP A 124 30.22 -5.02 0.73
CA ASP A 124 29.65 -3.68 0.81
C ASP A 124 28.27 -3.61 0.13
N ILE A 125 28.12 -4.21 -1.05
CA ILE A 125 26.82 -4.29 -1.75
C ILE A 125 25.81 -5.12 -0.94
N ALA A 126 26.22 -6.21 -0.30
CA ALA A 126 25.34 -7.03 0.53
C ALA A 126 24.83 -6.30 1.77
N ASN A 127 25.50 -5.23 2.20
CA ASN A 127 25.07 -4.36 3.30
C ASN A 127 24.16 -3.21 2.85
N THR A 128 23.72 -3.19 1.58
CA THR A 128 22.74 -2.22 1.09
C THR A 128 21.47 -2.32 1.95
N ASP A 129 21.03 -1.18 2.47
CA ASP A 129 19.82 -1.07 3.28
C ASP A 129 18.70 -0.33 2.55
N PHE A 130 17.48 -0.66 2.94
CA PHE A 130 16.28 0.10 2.61
C PHE A 130 15.60 0.54 3.91
N ASN A 131 15.65 1.83 4.21
CA ASN A 131 15.09 2.42 5.44
C ASN A 131 15.62 1.73 6.73
N GLY A 132 16.92 1.40 6.77
CA GLY A 132 17.57 0.73 7.90
C GLY A 132 17.33 -0.78 7.98
N VAL A 133 16.70 -1.39 6.99
CA VAL A 133 16.49 -2.85 6.89
C VAL A 133 17.45 -3.43 5.86
N VAL A 134 18.32 -4.35 6.29
CA VAL A 134 19.22 -5.11 5.42
C VAL A 134 18.64 -6.50 5.23
N VAL A 135 18.56 -6.96 3.99
CA VAL A 135 17.98 -8.26 3.61
C VAL A 135 19.03 -9.20 3.04
N LEU A 136 20.05 -8.67 2.34
CA LEU A 136 21.04 -9.46 1.59
C LEU A 136 22.19 -10.00 2.44
N SER A 137 22.30 -9.59 3.71
CA SER A 137 23.35 -10.01 4.63
C SER A 137 22.78 -10.58 5.91
N THR A 138 23.40 -11.63 6.45
CA THR A 138 23.09 -12.16 7.80
C THR A 138 23.68 -11.33 8.93
N GLY A 139 24.29 -10.21 8.62
CA GLY A 139 24.86 -9.28 9.59
C GLY A 139 26.14 -9.78 10.28
N LYS A 140 26.78 -10.84 9.79
CA LYS A 140 28.07 -11.34 10.34
C LYS A 140 29.20 -10.35 10.11
N ASN A 141 29.20 -9.67 8.97
CA ASN A 141 30.26 -8.72 8.56
C ASN A 141 29.96 -7.27 8.98
N LEU A 142 28.78 -7.00 9.58
CA LEU A 142 28.44 -5.69 10.09
C LEU A 142 29.24 -5.35 11.35
N THR A 143 29.80 -4.15 11.40
CA THR A 143 30.47 -3.63 12.61
C THR A 143 29.47 -3.48 13.76
N THR A 144 29.96 -3.44 15.00
CA THR A 144 29.10 -3.32 16.20
C THR A 144 28.19 -2.11 16.16
N ASP A 145 28.65 -1.01 15.57
CA ASP A 145 27.87 0.22 15.42
C ASP A 145 26.80 0.08 14.32
N GLN A 146 27.10 -0.59 13.21
CA GLN A 146 26.14 -0.89 12.14
C GLN A 146 25.04 -1.84 12.60
N LYS A 147 25.39 -2.89 13.38
CA LYS A 147 24.40 -3.81 14.00
C LYS A 147 23.41 -3.12 14.93
N LYS A 148 23.79 -1.99 15.51
CA LYS A 148 22.93 -1.21 16.39
C LYS A 148 21.93 -0.34 15.62
N LEU A 149 22.25 0.04 14.39
CA LEU A 149 21.46 0.94 13.54
C LEU A 149 20.64 0.20 12.48
N LEU A 150 21.08 -0.98 12.04
CA LEU A 150 20.49 -1.74 10.95
C LEU A 150 19.77 -2.99 11.48
N THR A 151 18.57 -3.23 10.98
CA THR A 151 17.81 -4.45 11.28
C THR A 151 18.03 -5.45 10.15
N VAL A 152 18.70 -6.57 10.46
CA VAL A 152 18.86 -7.69 9.52
C VAL A 152 17.55 -8.49 9.51
N ALA A 153 16.92 -8.58 8.35
CA ALA A 153 15.64 -9.26 8.20
C ALA A 153 15.72 -10.37 7.15
N THR A 154 15.44 -11.60 7.56
CA THR A 154 15.27 -12.75 6.64
C THR A 154 13.88 -12.77 6.03
N SER A 155 12.92 -12.17 6.71
CA SER A 155 11.55 -11.96 6.22
C SER A 155 11.08 -10.55 6.57
N VAL A 156 10.29 -9.95 5.71
CA VAL A 156 9.68 -8.64 5.93
C VAL A 156 8.17 -8.80 5.95
N SER A 157 7.55 -8.33 7.06
CA SER A 157 6.11 -8.35 7.22
C SER A 157 5.50 -7.11 6.58
N LEU A 158 4.69 -7.30 5.54
CA LEU A 158 3.98 -6.23 4.85
C LEU A 158 2.48 -6.29 5.18
N GLN A 159 1.91 -5.19 5.65
CA GLN A 159 0.46 -5.09 5.83
C GLN A 159 -0.19 -4.88 4.47
N ALA A 160 -0.59 -5.98 3.83
CA ALA A 160 -1.17 -6.04 2.49
C ALA A 160 -2.70 -6.19 2.50
N GLY A 161 -3.38 -5.66 3.52
CA GLY A 161 -4.82 -5.65 3.64
C GLY A 161 -5.31 -4.80 4.79
N ALA A 162 -6.63 -4.56 4.87
CA ALA A 162 -7.26 -3.67 5.83
C ALA A 162 -7.43 -4.29 7.24
N ARG A 163 -7.08 -5.57 7.43
CA ARG A 163 -7.27 -6.29 8.70
C ARG A 163 -5.93 -6.77 9.24
N THR A 164 -5.82 -6.93 10.55
CA THR A 164 -4.63 -7.50 11.21
C THR A 164 -4.27 -8.90 10.69
N ALA A 165 -5.24 -9.68 10.25
CA ALA A 165 -5.02 -11.00 9.64
C ALA A 165 -4.49 -10.95 8.20
N ASP A 166 -4.46 -9.78 7.57
CA ASP A 166 -3.97 -9.58 6.20
C ASP A 166 -2.48 -9.23 6.16
N LEU A 167 -1.78 -9.39 7.28
CA LEU A 167 -0.32 -9.28 7.35
C LEU A 167 0.27 -10.39 6.48
N LYS A 168 1.07 -10.03 5.48
CA LYS A 168 1.80 -10.96 4.62
C LYS A 168 3.27 -10.89 4.97
N GLU A 169 3.78 -12.01 5.44
CA GLU A 169 5.20 -12.21 5.61
C GLU A 169 5.80 -12.64 4.28
N PHE A 170 6.72 -11.82 3.77
CA PHE A 170 7.51 -12.15 2.61
C PHE A 170 8.84 -12.72 3.10
N ASP A 171 8.95 -14.03 2.99
CA ASP A 171 10.17 -14.76 3.29
C ASP A 171 11.10 -14.65 2.08
N PHE A 172 12.24 -14.03 2.28
CA PHE A 172 13.30 -13.90 1.28
C PHE A 172 14.27 -15.08 1.35
N SER A 173 14.09 -16.00 2.31
CA SER A 173 14.91 -17.20 2.39
C SER A 173 14.63 -18.11 1.18
N TYR A 174 15.71 -18.56 0.57
CA TYR A 174 15.65 -19.56 -0.51
C TYR A 174 15.67 -20.96 0.11
N SER A 175 14.56 -21.68 -0.01
CA SER A 175 14.49 -23.10 0.35
C SER A 175 15.02 -23.95 -0.80
N SER A 176 16.27 -24.39 -0.71
CA SER A 176 16.90 -25.30 -1.67
C SER A 176 16.47 -26.76 -1.46
N LYS A 177 15.16 -27.03 -1.52
CA LYS A 177 14.67 -28.42 -1.48
C LYS A 177 15.05 -29.14 -2.77
N GLY A 178 16.31 -29.55 -2.89
CA GLY A 178 16.76 -30.36 -4.03
C GLY A 178 18.19 -30.13 -4.52
N ILE A 179 18.91 -29.12 -4.05
CA ILE A 179 20.31 -28.91 -4.40
C ILE A 179 21.10 -28.89 -3.08
N GLY A 180 21.90 -29.94 -2.83
CA GLY A 180 22.52 -30.21 -1.57
C GLY A 180 23.32 -29.03 -0.98
N ASP A 181 23.31 -28.93 0.34
CA ASP A 181 24.19 -28.16 1.22
C ASP A 181 24.27 -26.61 1.02
N LEU A 182 23.20 -25.98 0.60
CA LEU A 182 23.10 -24.51 0.73
C LEU A 182 22.24 -24.20 1.95
N ASN A 183 22.88 -23.75 3.03
CA ASN A 183 22.21 -23.28 4.23
C ASN A 183 21.13 -22.22 3.87
N ASP A 184 19.94 -22.38 4.44
CA ASP A 184 18.68 -21.65 4.17
C ASP A 184 18.73 -20.13 4.44
N ASN A 185 19.91 -19.51 4.56
CA ASN A 185 20.06 -18.08 4.80
C ASN A 185 20.35 -17.32 3.50
N LEU A 186 19.59 -16.28 3.27
CA LEU A 186 19.83 -15.28 2.24
C LEU A 186 21.10 -14.48 2.58
N ASP A 187 22.25 -15.13 2.52
CA ASP A 187 23.53 -14.51 2.72
C ASP A 187 24.23 -14.36 1.37
N CYS A 188 24.20 -13.13 0.86
CA CYS A 188 24.84 -12.77 -0.40
C CYS A 188 26.21 -12.12 -0.19
N THR A 189 26.75 -12.18 1.04
CA THR A 189 28.12 -11.77 1.32
C THR A 189 29.14 -12.74 0.71
N SER A 190 30.37 -12.32 0.56
CA SER A 190 31.50 -13.15 0.10
C SER A 190 31.59 -14.45 0.90
N ALA A 191 31.42 -14.39 2.22
CA ALA A 191 31.38 -15.54 3.12
C ALA A 191 30.19 -16.46 2.90
N GLY A 192 28.98 -15.88 2.70
CA GLY A 192 27.74 -16.63 2.43
C GLY A 192 27.70 -17.28 1.06
N LEU A 193 28.44 -16.73 0.11
CA LEU A 193 28.66 -17.29 -1.23
C LEU A 193 29.81 -18.29 -1.25
N GLY A 194 30.61 -18.38 -0.17
CA GLY A 194 31.78 -19.28 -0.04
C GLY A 194 32.98 -18.84 -0.85
N LEU A 195 33.11 -17.53 -1.08
CA LEU A 195 34.19 -16.92 -1.87
C LEU A 195 35.35 -16.44 -1.04
N ASP A 196 35.16 -16.15 0.26
CA ASP A 196 36.11 -15.59 1.19
C ASP A 196 37.36 -16.47 1.43
N LYS A 197 37.23 -17.77 1.25
CA LYS A 197 38.27 -18.78 1.47
C LYS A 197 38.95 -19.25 0.19
N LEU A 198 38.59 -18.63 -0.95
CA LEU A 198 39.20 -19.00 -2.23
C LEU A 198 40.42 -18.15 -2.49
N SER A 199 41.43 -18.76 -3.08
CA SER A 199 42.65 -18.09 -3.54
C SER A 199 42.88 -18.41 -5.00
N LEU A 200 43.31 -17.44 -5.77
CA LEU A 200 43.69 -17.57 -7.17
C LEU A 200 45.22 -17.66 -7.35
N ALA A 201 45.97 -17.79 -6.24
CA ALA A 201 47.41 -17.79 -6.26
C ALA A 201 48.04 -19.00 -6.96
N THR A 202 47.32 -20.13 -7.08
CA THR A 202 47.79 -21.32 -7.78
C THR A 202 46.81 -21.78 -8.84
N GLN A 203 47.29 -22.42 -9.90
CA GLN A 203 46.46 -22.97 -10.97
C GLN A 203 45.38 -23.92 -10.45
N LYS A 204 45.74 -24.77 -9.47
CA LYS A 204 44.81 -25.74 -8.90
C LYS A 204 43.69 -25.07 -8.09
N SER A 205 44.04 -24.06 -7.31
CA SER A 205 43.04 -23.28 -6.53
C SER A 205 42.17 -22.44 -7.44
N ALA A 206 42.71 -21.86 -8.52
CA ALA A 206 41.94 -21.13 -9.51
C ALA A 206 40.88 -21.98 -10.22
N ASN A 207 41.19 -23.22 -10.57
CA ASN A 207 40.24 -24.16 -11.10
C ASN A 207 39.09 -24.50 -10.12
N ALA A 208 39.43 -24.71 -8.85
CA ALA A 208 38.38 -24.92 -7.81
C ALA A 208 37.54 -23.65 -7.54
N ALA A 209 38.13 -22.48 -7.73
CA ALA A 209 37.41 -21.23 -7.59
C ALA A 209 36.34 -21.03 -8.70
N ILE A 210 36.62 -21.47 -9.92
CA ILE A 210 35.67 -21.37 -11.03
C ILE A 210 34.34 -22.08 -10.67
N ASP A 211 34.45 -23.32 -10.16
CA ASP A 211 33.23 -24.09 -9.77
C ASP A 211 32.47 -23.38 -8.64
N LYS A 212 33.16 -22.80 -7.67
CA LYS A 212 32.53 -22.06 -6.56
C LYS A 212 31.86 -20.77 -7.02
N ILE A 213 32.48 -20.04 -7.94
CA ILE A 213 31.91 -18.82 -8.53
C ILE A 213 30.66 -19.18 -9.36
N ASP A 214 30.65 -20.30 -10.08
CA ASP A 214 29.47 -20.77 -10.80
C ASP A 214 28.32 -21.15 -9.85
N HIS A 215 28.62 -21.75 -8.71
CA HIS A 215 27.62 -21.96 -7.66
C HIS A 215 27.09 -20.64 -7.09
N ALA A 216 27.95 -19.64 -6.85
CA ALA A 216 27.54 -18.32 -6.40
C ALA A 216 26.63 -17.61 -7.42
N LEU A 217 26.97 -17.64 -8.71
CA LEU A 217 26.15 -17.10 -9.80
C LEU A 217 24.76 -17.74 -9.83
N ASN A 218 24.70 -19.07 -9.71
CA ASN A 218 23.42 -19.79 -9.65
C ASN A 218 22.59 -19.38 -8.43
N LYS A 219 23.24 -19.22 -7.25
CA LYS A 219 22.58 -18.77 -6.03
C LYS A 219 22.01 -17.36 -6.20
N ILE A 220 22.77 -16.39 -6.70
CA ILE A 220 22.33 -15.02 -6.97
C ILE A 220 21.15 -15.02 -7.98
N SER A 221 21.25 -15.80 -9.06
CA SER A 221 20.18 -15.93 -10.05
C SER A 221 18.88 -16.43 -9.45
N MET A 222 18.94 -17.39 -8.53
CA MET A 222 17.77 -17.92 -7.84
C MET A 222 17.15 -16.90 -6.86
N VAL A 223 18.00 -16.16 -6.14
CA VAL A 223 17.53 -15.05 -5.28
C VAL A 223 16.82 -13.99 -6.10
N ARG A 224 17.38 -13.59 -7.25
CA ARG A 224 16.73 -12.66 -8.18
C ARG A 224 15.40 -13.20 -8.72
N ALA A 225 15.33 -14.49 -9.04
CA ALA A 225 14.07 -15.10 -9.44
C ALA A 225 13.01 -15.08 -8.33
N THR A 226 13.44 -15.25 -7.07
CA THR A 226 12.55 -15.10 -5.90
C THR A 226 12.02 -13.69 -5.78
N PHE A 227 12.88 -12.67 -5.91
CA PHE A 227 12.48 -11.27 -5.88
C PHE A 227 11.53 -10.91 -7.01
N GLY A 228 11.79 -11.37 -8.24
CA GLY A 228 10.86 -11.21 -9.36
C GLY A 228 9.50 -11.87 -9.11
N SER A 229 9.47 -13.03 -8.46
CA SER A 229 8.22 -13.70 -8.08
C SER A 229 7.44 -12.90 -7.03
N ILE A 230 8.13 -12.29 -6.06
CA ILE A 230 7.54 -11.44 -5.03
C ILE A 230 6.96 -10.17 -5.66
N GLN A 231 7.70 -9.54 -6.56
CA GLN A 231 7.22 -8.37 -7.30
C GLN A 231 5.93 -8.68 -8.06
N ASN A 232 5.89 -9.74 -8.86
CA ASN A 232 4.68 -10.15 -9.57
C ASN A 232 3.49 -10.41 -8.62
N ARG A 233 3.75 -11.04 -7.47
CA ARG A 233 2.71 -11.27 -6.44
C ARG A 233 2.20 -9.96 -5.84
N LEU A 234 3.07 -8.99 -5.61
CA LEU A 234 2.68 -7.67 -5.11
C LEU A 234 1.86 -6.89 -6.15
N GLU A 235 2.24 -6.92 -7.43
CA GLU A 235 1.49 -6.30 -8.53
C GLU A 235 0.07 -6.87 -8.64
N HIS A 236 -0.08 -8.19 -8.61
CA HIS A 236 -1.39 -8.83 -8.57
C HIS A 236 -2.18 -8.48 -7.31
N LYS A 237 -1.49 -8.33 -6.18
CA LYS A 237 -2.13 -7.91 -4.92
C LYS A 237 -2.64 -6.48 -5.01
N ILE A 238 -1.87 -5.54 -5.55
CA ILE A 238 -2.28 -4.15 -5.79
C ILE A 238 -3.54 -4.14 -6.67
N SER A 239 -3.52 -4.81 -7.82
CA SER A 239 -4.68 -4.89 -8.71
C SER A 239 -5.95 -5.42 -8.00
N ASN A 240 -5.80 -6.42 -7.14
CA ASN A 240 -6.92 -6.96 -6.35
C ASN A 240 -7.40 -5.98 -5.28
N LEU A 241 -6.48 -5.25 -4.62
CA LEU A 241 -6.81 -4.24 -3.61
C LEU A 241 -7.57 -3.07 -4.24
N ASP A 242 -7.12 -2.60 -5.39
CA ASP A 242 -7.72 -1.49 -6.11
C ASP A 242 -9.15 -1.83 -6.58
N VAL A 243 -9.36 -3.01 -7.17
CA VAL A 243 -10.71 -3.50 -7.55
C VAL A 243 -11.59 -3.67 -6.30
N SER A 244 -11.04 -4.12 -5.19
CA SER A 244 -11.79 -4.28 -3.94
C SER A 244 -12.16 -2.92 -3.35
N ALA A 245 -11.27 -1.93 -3.40
CA ALA A 245 -11.53 -0.56 -2.95
C ALA A 245 -12.61 0.10 -3.82
N GLU A 246 -12.54 -0.04 -5.14
CA GLU A 246 -13.53 0.48 -6.09
C GLU A 246 -14.93 -0.12 -5.83
N ASN A 247 -15.03 -1.43 -5.69
CA ASN A 247 -16.29 -2.10 -5.39
C ASN A 247 -16.88 -1.67 -4.04
N MET A 248 -16.01 -1.49 -3.04
CA MET A 248 -16.42 -1.02 -1.72
C MET A 248 -16.90 0.43 -1.78
N GLN A 249 -16.21 1.29 -2.51
CA GLN A 249 -16.59 2.68 -2.73
C GLN A 249 -17.92 2.81 -3.51
N ALA A 250 -18.11 1.99 -4.54
CA ALA A 250 -19.38 1.93 -5.25
C ALA A 250 -20.55 1.45 -4.36
N SER A 251 -20.27 0.59 -3.40
CA SER A 251 -21.24 0.12 -2.41
C SER A 251 -21.56 1.18 -1.35
N GLU A 252 -20.55 1.90 -0.89
CA GLU A 252 -20.69 3.03 0.05
C GLU A 252 -21.49 4.15 -0.59
N SER A 253 -21.20 4.50 -1.85
CA SER A 253 -21.92 5.50 -2.64
C SER A 253 -23.42 5.18 -2.73
N ARG A 254 -23.79 3.92 -3.00
CA ARG A 254 -25.20 3.51 -3.02
C ARG A 254 -25.92 3.67 -1.68
N ILE A 255 -25.21 3.65 -0.57
CA ILE A 255 -25.80 3.78 0.76
C ILE A 255 -25.87 5.25 1.18
N ARG A 256 -24.84 6.03 0.88
CA ARG A 256 -24.65 7.36 1.46
C ARG A 256 -24.91 8.50 0.48
N ASP A 257 -24.65 8.32 -0.81
CA ASP A 257 -24.77 9.42 -1.77
C ASP A 257 -26.21 9.74 -2.09
N THR A 258 -26.47 11.01 -2.43
CA THR A 258 -27.80 11.50 -2.80
C THR A 258 -27.96 11.52 -4.32
N ASP A 259 -29.15 11.13 -4.78
CA ASP A 259 -29.57 11.36 -6.17
C ASP A 259 -29.93 12.84 -6.31
N MET A 260 -29.01 13.63 -6.84
CA MET A 260 -29.13 15.09 -6.96
C MET A 260 -30.36 15.54 -7.77
N PRO A 261 -30.70 14.97 -8.94
CA PRO A 261 -31.95 15.27 -9.67
C PRO A 261 -33.20 15.07 -8.83
N LYS A 262 -33.27 13.95 -8.12
CA LYS A 262 -34.45 13.63 -7.28
C LYS A 262 -34.57 14.57 -6.09
N GLU A 263 -33.45 14.90 -5.45
CA GLU A 263 -33.44 15.80 -4.30
C GLU A 263 -33.73 17.24 -4.70
N MET A 264 -33.29 17.70 -5.90
CA MET A 264 -33.64 19.00 -6.47
C MET A 264 -35.15 19.10 -6.77
N MET A 265 -35.77 18.04 -7.28
CA MET A 265 -37.24 18.01 -7.46
C MET A 265 -37.96 18.14 -6.11
N SER A 266 -37.46 17.42 -5.08
CA SER A 266 -38.00 17.50 -3.73
C SER A 266 -37.87 18.90 -3.11
N PHE A 267 -36.69 19.52 -3.31
CA PHE A 267 -36.41 20.88 -2.89
C PHE A 267 -37.34 21.88 -3.54
N THR A 268 -37.45 21.85 -4.88
CA THR A 268 -38.35 22.76 -5.64
C THR A 268 -39.79 22.59 -5.22
N LYS A 269 -40.28 21.35 -5.05
CA LYS A 269 -41.61 21.05 -4.52
C LYS A 269 -41.82 21.69 -3.15
N ASN A 270 -40.90 21.49 -2.20
CA ASN A 270 -41.01 22.03 -0.84
C ASN A 270 -40.93 23.57 -0.83
N GLN A 271 -40.17 24.17 -1.74
CA GLN A 271 -40.09 25.62 -1.93
C GLN A 271 -41.44 26.18 -2.41
N ILE A 272 -42.07 25.55 -3.41
CA ILE A 272 -43.41 25.95 -3.89
C ILE A 272 -44.46 25.78 -2.77
N LEU A 273 -44.39 24.65 -2.03
CA LEU A 273 -45.32 24.40 -0.92
C LEU A 273 -45.12 25.42 0.22
N SER A 274 -43.90 25.86 0.49
CA SER A 274 -43.62 26.89 1.48
C SER A 274 -44.23 28.23 1.08
N GLN A 275 -44.08 28.64 -0.20
CA GLN A 275 -44.70 29.86 -0.73
C GLN A 275 -46.23 29.77 -0.69
N ALA A 276 -46.80 28.63 -1.10
CA ALA A 276 -48.25 28.41 -1.04
C ALA A 276 -48.77 28.44 0.42
N SER A 277 -48.03 27.82 1.36
CA SER A 277 -48.40 27.84 2.78
C SER A 277 -48.38 29.26 3.38
N GLN A 278 -47.45 30.11 2.96
CA GLN A 278 -47.38 31.52 3.36
C GLN A 278 -48.61 32.30 2.82
N ALA A 279 -48.96 32.08 1.53
CA ALA A 279 -50.14 32.70 0.94
C ALA A 279 -51.43 32.25 1.62
N MET A 280 -51.57 30.95 1.90
CA MET A 280 -52.70 30.38 2.63
C MET A 280 -52.80 30.91 4.07
N LEU A 281 -51.65 31.10 4.74
CA LEU A 281 -51.60 31.69 6.07
C LEU A 281 -52.11 33.15 6.04
N ALA A 282 -51.66 33.94 5.07
CA ALA A 282 -52.16 35.31 4.87
C ALA A 282 -53.69 35.33 4.62
N GLN A 283 -54.20 34.42 3.77
CA GLN A 283 -55.62 34.30 3.50
C GLN A 283 -56.41 33.84 4.74
N ALA A 284 -55.89 32.88 5.51
CA ALA A 284 -56.52 32.40 6.74
C ALA A 284 -56.58 33.51 7.82
N ASN A 285 -55.65 34.44 7.85
CA ASN A 285 -55.69 35.60 8.75
C ASN A 285 -56.61 36.70 8.31
N SER A 286 -56.89 36.86 6.98
CA SER A 286 -57.78 37.86 6.46
C SER A 286 -59.27 37.48 6.64
N LEU A 287 -59.61 36.19 6.68
CA LEU A 287 -60.98 35.71 6.83
C LEU A 287 -61.69 36.24 8.12
N PRO A 288 -61.07 36.16 9.33
CA PRO A 288 -61.70 36.69 10.54
C PRO A 288 -61.87 38.23 10.51
N GLN A 289 -60.90 38.95 9.88
CA GLN A 289 -60.96 40.41 9.76
C GLN A 289 -62.10 40.86 8.86
N GLY A 290 -62.35 40.14 7.75
CA GLY A 290 -63.45 40.43 6.88
C GLY A 290 -64.84 40.20 7.56
N VAL A 291 -64.97 39.21 8.42
CA VAL A 291 -66.18 38.99 9.20
C VAL A 291 -66.37 40.07 10.28
N LEU A 292 -65.26 40.54 10.91
CA LEU A 292 -65.31 41.60 11.90
C LEU A 292 -65.76 42.92 11.26
N SER A 293 -65.34 43.22 10.02
CA SER A 293 -65.73 44.41 9.26
C SER A 293 -67.19 44.41 8.82
N LEU A 294 -67.84 43.23 8.72
CA LEU A 294 -69.29 43.07 8.41
C LEU A 294 -70.17 43.17 9.66
N LEU A 295 -69.55 43.10 10.86
CA LEU A 295 -70.24 43.23 12.16
C LEU A 295 -70.14 44.63 12.79
N GLN A 296 -69.31 45.48 12.18
CA GLN A 296 -69.25 46.92 12.49
C GLN A 296 -70.12 47.71 11.54
#